data_76307daafb0deae6ecfc91d3702f0361
#
_entry.id   76307daafb0deae6ecfc91d3702f0361
#
_cell.length_a   1.000
_cell.length_b   1.000
_cell.length_c   1.000
_cell.angle_alpha   90.00
_cell.angle_beta   90.00
_cell.angle_gamma   90.00
#
_symmetry.space_group_name_H-M   'P 1'
#
loop_
_entity.id
_entity.type
_entity.pdbx_description
1 polymer ?
#
loop_
_entity_poly.entity_id
_entity_poly.type
_entity_poly.pdbx_seq_one_letter_code
_entity_poly.pdbx_strand_id
1 'polypeptide(L)'
;LNLGTASGTSCAASLRESLIAELQRIAQFTHAVDGRFKGGYITRNYGRPADNIHAVQMEMCQSLYMQEALPFDYVGTKATQVQPLLQRLLEIMLAWRPQ
;
A
#
# COMPACT_ATOMS: atom_id res chain seq x y z
N LEU A 1 3.36 -5.79 -5.15
CA LEU A 1 2.89 -4.86 -4.13
C LEU A 1 2.43 -5.62 -2.89
N ASN A 2 2.74 -5.12 -1.71
CA ASN A 2 2.32 -5.73 -0.46
C ASN A 2 1.73 -4.66 0.46
N LEU A 3 0.45 -4.80 0.80
CA LEU A 3 -0.23 -3.92 1.75
C LEU A 3 -0.04 -4.49 3.16
N GLY A 4 0.59 -3.72 4.04
CA GLY A 4 0.81 -4.08 5.43
C GLY A 4 -0.14 -3.30 6.35
N THR A 5 -0.89 -4.01 7.18
CA THR A 5 -1.85 -3.43 8.13
C THR A 5 -1.69 -4.00 9.53
N ALA A 6 -0.50 -4.52 9.85
CA ALA A 6 -0.22 -5.22 11.10
C ALA A 6 -1.28 -6.31 11.37
N SER A 7 -1.56 -7.12 10.35
CA SER A 7 -2.57 -8.18 10.37
C SER A 7 -3.99 -7.65 10.68
N GLY A 8 -4.29 -6.47 10.15
CA GLY A 8 -5.60 -5.84 10.30
C GLY A 8 -5.76 -4.98 11.55
N THR A 9 -4.71 -4.80 12.34
CA THR A 9 -4.81 -4.07 13.61
C THR A 9 -4.44 -2.60 13.53
N SER A 10 -3.76 -2.16 12.45
CA SER A 10 -3.25 -0.79 12.36
C SER A 10 -4.21 0.19 11.71
N CYS A 11 -5.32 -0.27 11.15
CA CYS A 11 -6.33 0.58 10.52
C CYS A 11 -7.72 -0.03 10.62
N ALA A 12 -8.74 0.77 10.36
CA ALA A 12 -10.12 0.28 10.35
C ALA A 12 -10.32 -0.76 9.25
N ALA A 13 -11.17 -1.76 9.53
CA ALA A 13 -11.47 -2.84 8.59
C ALA A 13 -12.02 -2.29 7.27
N SER A 14 -12.92 -1.31 7.31
CA SER A 14 -13.51 -0.72 6.10
C SER A 14 -12.48 0.00 5.22
N LEU A 15 -11.50 0.67 5.82
CA LEU A 15 -10.40 1.28 5.07
C LEU A 15 -9.54 0.19 4.41
N ARG A 16 -9.18 -0.83 5.17
CA ARG A 16 -8.40 -1.98 4.67
C ARG A 16 -9.10 -2.63 3.48
N GLU A 17 -10.39 -2.91 3.61
CA GLU A 17 -11.19 -3.53 2.56
C GLU A 17 -11.25 -2.68 1.30
N SER A 18 -11.38 -1.35 1.43
CA SER A 18 -11.39 -0.44 0.29
C SER A 18 -10.05 -0.46 -0.46
N LEU A 19 -8.94 -0.50 0.26
CA LEU A 19 -7.61 -0.59 -0.34
C LEU A 19 -7.40 -1.94 -1.04
N ILE A 20 -7.84 -3.02 -0.42
CA ILE A 20 -7.76 -4.37 -1.00
C ILE A 20 -8.57 -4.44 -2.30
N ALA A 21 -9.79 -3.89 -2.29
CA ALA A 21 -10.64 -3.89 -3.48
C ALA A 21 -9.97 -3.18 -4.65
N GLU A 22 -9.28 -2.06 -4.39
CA GLU A 22 -8.55 -1.35 -5.45
C GLU A 22 -7.37 -2.18 -5.97
N LEU A 23 -6.62 -2.84 -5.09
CA LEU A 23 -5.52 -3.72 -5.50
C LEU A 23 -6.04 -4.88 -6.36
N GLN A 24 -7.18 -5.46 -5.99
CA GLN A 24 -7.80 -6.55 -6.75
C GLN A 24 -8.33 -6.10 -8.11
N ARG A 25 -8.76 -4.84 -8.23
CA ARG A 25 -9.28 -4.30 -9.47
C ARG A 25 -8.19 -4.15 -10.54
N ILE A 26 -6.96 -3.96 -10.15
CA ILE A 26 -5.83 -3.74 -11.05
C ILE A 26 -5.14 -5.08 -11.32
N ALA A 27 -5.39 -5.67 -12.49
CA ALA A 27 -4.80 -6.96 -12.87
C ALA A 27 -3.33 -6.85 -13.31
N GLN A 28 -2.85 -5.65 -13.59
CA GLN A 28 -1.50 -5.41 -14.13
C GLN A 28 -0.40 -5.79 -13.15
N PHE A 29 -0.64 -5.65 -11.84
CA PHE A 29 0.33 -5.95 -10.81
C PHE A 29 -0.20 -7.02 -9.86
N THR A 30 0.69 -7.92 -9.42
CA THR A 30 0.36 -8.85 -8.34
C THR A 30 0.40 -8.13 -7.00
N HIS A 31 -0.34 -8.64 -6.03
CA HIS A 31 -0.35 -8.06 -4.69
C HIS A 31 -0.50 -9.14 -3.62
N ALA A 32 -0.10 -8.76 -2.41
CA ALA A 32 -0.36 -9.52 -1.19
C ALA A 32 -0.87 -8.55 -0.12
N VAL A 33 -1.61 -9.08 0.84
CA VAL A 33 -2.11 -8.31 1.98
C VAL A 33 -1.61 -8.98 3.25
N ASP A 34 -0.84 -8.23 4.05
CA ASP A 34 -0.18 -8.77 5.25
C ASP A 34 0.55 -10.08 4.95
N GLY A 35 1.21 -10.12 3.80
CA GLY A 35 1.98 -11.27 3.37
C GLY A 35 3.33 -11.32 4.10
N ARG A 36 4.44 -11.30 3.35
CA ARG A 36 5.78 -11.29 3.94
C ARG A 36 6.00 -10.05 4.81
N PHE A 37 5.44 -8.90 4.40
CA PHE A 37 5.59 -7.61 5.11
C PHE A 37 4.24 -7.20 5.70
N LYS A 38 4.13 -7.27 7.01
CA LYS A 38 2.88 -6.93 7.72
C LYS A 38 2.88 -5.49 8.23
N GLY A 39 3.94 -4.75 7.95
CA GLY A 39 4.14 -3.40 8.42
C GLY A 39 5.21 -3.32 9.48
N GLY A 40 5.94 -2.20 9.46
CA GLY A 40 7.02 -1.94 10.38
C GLY A 40 6.60 -1.13 11.59
N TYR A 41 7.56 -0.38 12.13
CA TYR A 41 7.38 0.42 13.33
C TYR A 41 6.20 1.39 13.22
N ILE A 42 6.04 2.09 12.08
CA ILE A 42 4.98 3.11 11.91
C ILE A 42 3.60 2.47 12.07
N THR A 43 3.35 1.34 11.41
CA THR A 43 2.05 0.66 11.51
C THR A 43 1.79 0.17 12.93
N ARG A 44 2.78 -0.45 13.56
CA ARG A 44 2.62 -1.01 14.90
C ARG A 44 2.51 0.06 15.99
N ASN A 45 3.28 1.15 15.84
CA ASN A 45 3.39 2.16 16.89
C ASN A 45 2.29 3.22 16.80
N TYR A 46 1.92 3.62 15.59
CA TYR A 46 0.98 4.73 15.39
C TYR A 46 -0.44 4.28 15.04
N GLY A 47 -0.61 3.09 14.48
CA GLY A 47 -1.93 2.58 14.12
C GLY A 47 -2.76 2.29 15.37
N ARG A 48 -3.80 3.08 15.60
CA ARG A 48 -4.74 2.93 16.71
C ARG A 48 -6.14 3.24 16.20
N PRO A 49 -6.76 2.31 15.46
CA PRO A 49 -8.08 2.58 14.87
C PRO A 49 -9.17 2.90 15.89
N ALA A 50 -9.04 2.40 17.12
CA ALA A 50 -9.97 2.77 18.21
C ALA A 50 -9.91 4.27 18.54
N ASP A 51 -8.76 4.92 18.31
CA ASP A 51 -8.57 6.36 18.49
C ASP A 51 -8.68 7.11 17.16
N ASN A 52 -9.20 6.45 16.12
CA ASN A 52 -9.33 7.00 14.78
C ASN A 52 -7.97 7.42 14.16
N ILE A 53 -6.92 6.69 14.49
CA ILE A 53 -5.59 6.87 13.89
C ILE A 53 -5.28 5.60 13.10
N HIS A 54 -5.10 5.75 11.80
CA HIS A 54 -4.92 4.62 10.89
C HIS A 54 -3.57 4.70 10.21
N ALA A 55 -2.88 3.57 10.13
CA ALA A 55 -1.59 3.48 9.46
C ALA A 55 -1.57 2.24 8.56
N VAL A 56 -1.07 2.42 7.36
CA VAL A 56 -0.86 1.33 6.41
C VAL A 56 0.52 1.46 5.79
N GLN A 57 1.09 0.35 5.37
CA GLN A 57 2.37 0.32 4.68
C GLN A 57 2.20 -0.30 3.30
N MET A 58 2.72 0.37 2.28
CA MET A 58 2.74 -0.17 0.93
C MET A 58 4.18 -0.49 0.55
N GLU A 59 4.52 -1.77 0.52
CA GLU A 59 5.79 -2.26 0.01
C GLU A 59 5.67 -2.58 -1.47
N MET A 60 6.70 -2.29 -2.22
CA MET A 60 6.74 -2.64 -3.64
C MET A 60 8.15 -3.04 -4.07
N CYS A 61 8.23 -3.91 -5.07
CA CYS A 61 9.51 -4.28 -5.66
C CYS A 61 10.12 -3.06 -6.35
N GLN A 62 11.41 -2.89 -6.21
CA GLN A 62 12.15 -1.81 -6.87
C GLN A 62 12.05 -1.91 -8.40
N SER A 63 11.91 -3.12 -8.93
CA SER A 63 11.76 -3.34 -10.37
C SER A 63 10.51 -2.66 -10.97
N LEU A 64 9.57 -2.21 -10.16
CA LEU A 64 8.38 -1.50 -10.63
C LEU A 64 8.72 -0.08 -11.14
N TYR A 65 9.86 0.48 -10.75
CA TYR A 65 10.22 1.84 -11.12
C TYR A 65 11.71 2.04 -11.45
N MET A 66 12.55 1.00 -11.31
CA MET A 66 13.98 1.14 -11.55
C MET A 66 14.61 -0.17 -12.01
N GLN A 67 15.84 -0.09 -12.49
CA GLN A 67 16.68 -1.25 -12.75
C GLN A 67 17.28 -1.73 -11.42
N GLU A 68 17.29 -3.04 -11.20
CA GLU A 68 17.87 -3.64 -9.99
C GLU A 68 19.35 -4.04 -10.18
N ALA A 69 19.94 -3.65 -11.31
CA ALA A 69 21.35 -3.85 -11.63
C ALA A 69 22.04 -2.50 -11.74
N LEU A 70 23.36 -2.45 -11.46
CA LEU A 70 24.16 -1.22 -11.59
C LEU A 70 23.97 -0.60 -12.98
N PRO A 71 23.79 0.72 -13.07
CA PRO A 71 23.86 1.75 -12.03
C PRO A 71 22.54 2.03 -11.30
N PHE A 72 21.56 1.12 -11.31
CA PHE A 72 20.27 1.25 -10.62
C PHE A 72 19.44 2.44 -11.12
N ASP A 73 19.37 2.61 -12.43
CA ASP A 73 18.65 3.74 -13.04
C ASP A 73 17.17 3.71 -12.73
N TYR A 74 16.61 4.89 -12.42
CA TYR A 74 15.18 5.11 -12.41
C TYR A 74 14.63 4.95 -13.83
N VAL A 75 13.53 4.23 -13.97
CA VAL A 75 12.89 3.97 -15.27
C VAL A 75 11.52 4.61 -15.30
N GLY A 76 11.43 5.80 -15.88
CA GLY A 76 10.21 6.59 -15.93
C GLY A 76 9.05 5.87 -16.59
N THR A 77 9.30 5.08 -17.65
CA THR A 77 8.25 4.31 -18.32
C THR A 77 7.64 3.23 -17.43
N LYS A 78 8.41 2.67 -16.50
CA LYS A 78 7.90 1.74 -15.50
C LYS A 78 7.14 2.48 -14.41
N ALA A 79 7.71 3.58 -13.91
CA ALA A 79 7.10 4.37 -12.84
C ALA A 79 5.72 4.89 -13.24
N THR A 80 5.55 5.36 -14.48
CA THR A 80 4.26 5.85 -14.96
C THR A 80 3.18 4.79 -15.02
N GLN A 81 3.53 3.52 -14.99
CA GLN A 81 2.54 2.43 -14.95
C GLN A 81 2.03 2.16 -13.53
N VAL A 82 2.87 2.32 -12.52
CA VAL A 82 2.49 2.05 -11.12
C VAL A 82 1.94 3.30 -10.41
N GLN A 83 2.34 4.50 -10.82
CA GLN A 83 1.92 5.74 -10.17
C GLN A 83 0.40 5.93 -10.12
N PRO A 84 -0.38 5.64 -11.19
CA PRO A 84 -1.84 5.78 -11.10
C PRO A 84 -2.46 4.91 -10.01
N LEU A 85 -1.96 3.70 -9.80
CA LEU A 85 -2.44 2.84 -8.72
C LEU A 85 -2.11 3.44 -7.36
N LEU A 86 -0.87 3.91 -7.16
CA LEU A 86 -0.46 4.52 -5.90
C LEU A 86 -1.30 5.78 -5.62
N GLN A 87 -1.54 6.60 -6.62
CA GLN A 87 -2.39 7.78 -6.51
C GLN A 87 -3.81 7.39 -6.09
N ARG A 88 -4.37 6.35 -6.71
CA ARG A 88 -5.71 5.85 -6.39
C ARG A 88 -5.82 5.40 -4.94
N LEU A 89 -4.79 4.69 -4.43
CA LEU A 89 -4.75 4.27 -3.03
C LEU A 89 -4.73 5.48 -2.08
N LEU A 90 -3.96 6.52 -2.42
CA LEU A 90 -3.93 7.75 -1.64
C LEU A 90 -5.29 8.46 -1.65
N GLU A 91 -5.94 8.53 -2.80
CA GLU A 91 -7.28 9.14 -2.93
C GLU A 91 -8.32 8.40 -2.10
N ILE A 92 -8.26 7.06 -2.06
CA ILE A 92 -9.14 6.23 -1.23
C ILE A 92 -8.94 6.58 0.25
N MET A 93 -7.70 6.71 0.70
CA MET A 93 -7.41 7.07 2.09
C MET A 93 -7.91 8.48 2.42
N LEU A 94 -7.73 9.43 1.50
CA LEU A 94 -8.20 10.81 1.70
C LEU A 94 -9.72 10.92 1.75
N ALA A 95 -10.42 10.12 0.97
CA ALA A 95 -11.88 10.14 0.91
C ALA A 95 -12.54 9.32 2.02
N TRP A 96 -11.83 8.35 2.58
CA TRP A 96 -12.39 7.46 3.61
C TRP A 96 -12.77 8.24 4.86
N ARG A 97 -13.88 7.84 5.47
CA ARG A 97 -14.36 8.40 6.75
C ARG A 97 -14.73 7.25 7.68
N PRO A 98 -14.49 7.40 9.00
CA PRO A 98 -14.93 6.43 9.97
C PRO A 98 -16.47 6.38 9.99
N GLN A 99 -16.96 5.17 10.21
CA GLN A 99 -18.40 4.92 10.32
C GLN A 99 -18.87 5.02 11.77
#